data_46c6f7922104b05f96999eeb6c3d8313
#
_entry.id   46c6f7922104b05f96999eeb6c3d8313
#
_cell.length_a   1.000
_cell.length_b   1.000
_cell.length_c   1.000
_cell.angle_alpha   90.00
_cell.angle_beta   90.00
_cell.angle_gamma   90.00
#
_symmetry.space_group_name_H-M   'P 1'
#
loop_
_entity.id
_entity.type
_entity.pdbx_description
1 polymer ?
#
loop_
_entity_poly.entity_id
_entity_poly.type
_entity_poly.pdbx_seq_one_letter_code
_entity_poly.pdbx_strand_id
1 'polypeptide(L)'
;MKYFVFNKPMDYQRGYMDRLVCTEHGIQLLKGEQKGVFFSRVLDSGEKETLWHRMTCEIPVFRTGVRFWVYAAETKQTIWNGAVMSIDDVLFGQLPAAEKRKILSPFLKKEFLNETDVLLHDIKGRYIWFCIEIYSGQEENVGIENIFLYFPAKNWLQYLPSVYEKNRESAAFLDQYLSIFQSIYDDFDRRFENSPALLEPAVTEMDFLQFMAEWLDIVNTNIWSEDKLRKLIRMAPEVFRKRGTRQGLMEIIELFTGEPPLIIEQWQIREYRKNSDKKEFLDQLYGTDENVFLILVKEKYC
;
A
#
# COMPACT_ATOMS: atom_id res chain seq x y z
N MET A 1 2.35 7.51 14.01
CA MET A 1 1.71 6.43 14.82
C MET A 1 2.56 5.17 14.70
N LYS A 2 2.77 4.40 15.78
CA LYS A 2 3.45 3.09 15.72
C LYS A 2 2.43 2.02 15.33
N TYR A 3 2.89 0.92 14.74
CA TYR A 3 2.02 -0.22 14.46
C TYR A 3 2.80 -1.53 14.50
N PHE A 4 2.10 -2.61 14.80
CA PHE A 4 2.55 -3.96 14.50
C PHE A 4 1.91 -4.43 13.21
N VAL A 5 2.66 -5.16 12.40
CA VAL A 5 2.19 -5.70 11.12
C VAL A 5 2.38 -7.20 11.07
N PHE A 6 1.40 -7.87 10.47
CA PHE A 6 1.44 -9.28 10.09
C PHE A 6 1.11 -9.34 8.60
N ASN A 7 2.16 -9.29 7.78
CA ASN A 7 2.04 -9.32 6.32
C ASN A 7 3.08 -10.25 5.66
N LYS A 8 3.84 -11.00 6.46
CA LYS A 8 4.83 -11.96 5.98
C LYS A 8 4.63 -13.30 6.68
N PRO A 9 4.97 -14.42 6.03
CA PRO A 9 4.87 -15.75 6.65
C PRO A 9 5.55 -15.85 8.01
N MET A 10 6.71 -15.20 8.17
CA MET A 10 7.48 -15.21 9.42
C MET A 10 6.73 -14.56 10.60
N ASP A 11 5.84 -13.61 10.36
CA ASP A 11 5.06 -12.94 11.40
C ASP A 11 4.03 -13.90 12.00
N TYR A 12 3.41 -14.70 11.14
CA TYR A 12 2.42 -15.71 11.52
C TYR A 12 3.07 -16.97 12.09
N GLN A 13 4.22 -17.41 11.58
CA GLN A 13 4.96 -18.58 12.08
C GLN A 13 5.42 -18.43 13.53
N ARG A 14 5.54 -17.20 14.02
CA ARG A 14 5.82 -16.89 15.44
C ARG A 14 4.58 -16.97 16.33
N GLY A 15 3.44 -17.33 15.79
CA GLY A 15 2.20 -17.59 16.51
C GLY A 15 1.89 -19.09 16.57
N TYR A 16 0.76 -19.43 17.17
CA TYR A 16 0.22 -20.79 17.16
C TYR A 16 -0.82 -20.91 16.03
N MET A 17 -0.70 -21.93 15.22
CA MET A 17 -1.65 -22.23 14.13
C MET A 17 -2.18 -23.64 14.25
N ASP A 18 -3.48 -23.80 14.08
CA ASP A 18 -4.16 -25.08 13.97
C ASP A 18 -5.01 -25.08 12.69
N ARG A 19 -4.76 -26.04 11.78
CA ARG A 19 -5.43 -26.19 10.48
C ARG A 19 -5.35 -24.97 9.56
N LEU A 20 -4.30 -24.18 9.69
CA LEU A 20 -3.99 -23.04 8.85
C LEU A 20 -2.62 -23.21 8.21
N VAL A 21 -2.42 -22.54 7.08
CA VAL A 21 -1.15 -22.44 6.36
C VAL A 21 -0.82 -20.98 6.10
N CYS A 22 0.47 -20.65 6.18
CA CYS A 22 0.94 -19.31 5.80
C CYS A 22 0.94 -19.15 4.29
N THR A 23 0.47 -18.00 3.84
CA THR A 23 0.60 -17.52 2.47
C THR A 23 1.65 -16.42 2.39
N GLU A 24 1.82 -15.80 1.23
CA GLU A 24 2.78 -14.71 1.03
C GLU A 24 2.47 -13.50 1.92
N HIS A 25 1.18 -13.16 2.09
CA HIS A 25 0.73 -11.97 2.82
C HIS A 25 -0.14 -12.25 4.04
N GLY A 26 -0.42 -13.53 4.34
CA GLY A 26 -1.37 -13.86 5.38
C GLY A 26 -1.40 -15.33 5.80
N ILE A 27 -2.57 -15.77 6.23
CA ILE A 27 -2.89 -17.14 6.60
C ILE A 27 -4.16 -17.60 5.90
N GLN A 28 -4.18 -18.85 5.48
CA GLN A 28 -5.33 -19.50 4.85
C GLN A 28 -5.68 -20.80 5.52
N LEU A 29 -6.94 -21.19 5.37
CA LEU A 29 -7.42 -22.48 5.84
C LEU A 29 -6.77 -23.60 5.02
N LEU A 30 -6.36 -24.69 5.67
CA LEU A 30 -5.87 -25.88 4.98
C LEU A 30 -6.97 -26.46 4.09
N LYS A 31 -6.59 -26.95 2.93
CA LYS A 31 -7.54 -27.52 1.97
C LYS A 31 -8.34 -28.67 2.56
N GLY A 32 -9.67 -28.58 2.51
CA GLY A 32 -10.59 -29.57 3.06
C GLY A 32 -10.98 -29.36 4.52
N GLU A 33 -10.37 -28.39 5.21
CA GLU A 33 -10.76 -28.05 6.57
C GLU A 33 -11.89 -26.99 6.57
N GLN A 34 -12.79 -27.09 7.54
CA GLN A 34 -13.90 -26.14 7.67
C GLN A 34 -13.63 -25.04 8.69
N LYS A 35 -12.62 -25.24 9.53
CA LYS A 35 -12.28 -24.33 10.61
C LYS A 35 -10.80 -24.39 10.91
N GLY A 36 -10.18 -23.22 11.05
CA GLY A 36 -8.80 -23.06 11.52
C GLY A 36 -8.68 -21.99 12.60
N VAL A 37 -7.65 -22.07 13.41
CA VAL A 37 -7.41 -21.14 14.52
C VAL A 37 -5.97 -20.66 14.50
N PHE A 38 -5.82 -19.36 14.67
CA PHE A 38 -4.52 -18.70 14.85
C PHE A 38 -4.50 -17.93 16.17
N PHE A 39 -3.42 -18.02 16.92
CA PHE A 39 -3.10 -17.12 18.02
C PHE A 39 -1.82 -16.37 17.68
N SER A 40 -1.88 -15.05 17.78
CA SER A 40 -0.67 -14.23 17.66
C SER A 40 0.26 -14.45 18.85
N ARG A 41 1.55 -14.17 18.65
CA ARG A 41 2.45 -13.94 19.79
C ARG A 41 1.99 -12.76 20.62
N VAL A 42 2.46 -12.66 21.86
CA VAL A 42 2.28 -11.48 22.68
C VAL A 42 3.09 -10.31 22.11
N LEU A 43 2.41 -9.21 21.84
CA LEU A 43 2.99 -7.96 21.35
C LEU A 43 3.20 -7.01 22.52
N ASP A 44 4.38 -6.42 22.63
CA ASP A 44 4.76 -5.50 23.72
C ASP A 44 4.84 -4.07 23.15
N SER A 45 4.01 -3.17 23.64
CA SER A 45 4.06 -1.75 23.26
C SER A 45 5.29 -1.02 23.80
N GLY A 46 5.94 -1.57 24.83
CA GLY A 46 7.05 -0.98 25.56
C GLY A 46 6.63 -0.02 26.70
N GLU A 47 5.37 0.39 26.75
CA GLU A 47 4.84 1.36 27.69
C GLU A 47 3.66 0.77 28.49
N LYS A 48 3.59 1.07 29.80
CA LYS A 48 2.45 0.67 30.63
C LYS A 48 1.21 1.45 30.24
N GLU A 49 0.04 0.85 30.47
CA GLU A 49 -1.27 1.45 30.20
C GLU A 49 -1.42 2.02 28.79
N THR A 50 -0.71 1.40 27.80
CA THR A 50 -0.84 1.79 26.41
C THR A 50 -2.30 1.70 25.96
N LEU A 51 -2.81 2.78 25.39
CA LEU A 51 -4.09 2.80 24.70
C LEU A 51 -3.90 2.26 23.29
N TRP A 52 -4.60 1.18 22.97
CA TRP A 52 -4.62 0.62 21.63
C TRP A 52 -5.64 1.39 20.79
N HIS A 53 -5.32 1.63 19.53
CA HIS A 53 -6.14 2.52 18.72
C HIS A 53 -7.08 1.78 17.76
N ARG A 54 -6.51 0.98 16.86
CA ARG A 54 -7.24 0.41 15.73
C ARG A 54 -6.59 -0.90 15.28
N MET A 55 -7.39 -1.83 14.81
CA MET A 55 -6.95 -3.04 14.12
C MET A 55 -7.59 -3.08 12.74
N THR A 56 -6.78 -3.27 11.70
CA THR A 56 -7.26 -3.44 10.32
C THR A 56 -6.74 -4.73 9.73
N CYS A 57 -7.48 -5.34 8.82
CA CYS A 57 -7.09 -6.54 8.09
C CYS A 57 -7.80 -6.59 6.74
N GLU A 58 -7.33 -7.48 5.87
CA GLU A 58 -7.94 -7.76 4.59
C GLU A 58 -8.50 -9.19 4.58
N ILE A 59 -9.75 -9.33 4.13
CA ILE A 59 -10.41 -10.63 3.95
C ILE A 59 -10.68 -10.78 2.45
N PRO A 60 -9.80 -11.48 1.71
CA PRO A 60 -9.84 -11.49 0.25
C PRO A 60 -11.03 -12.25 -0.36
N VAL A 61 -11.62 -13.18 0.41
CA VAL A 61 -12.72 -14.02 -0.09
C VAL A 61 -14.04 -13.62 0.53
N PHE A 62 -14.99 -13.25 -0.32
CA PHE A 62 -16.37 -12.98 0.07
C PHE A 62 -17.04 -14.26 0.59
N ARG A 63 -17.75 -14.21 1.73
CA ARG A 63 -18.36 -15.34 2.47
C ARG A 63 -17.41 -16.15 3.36
N THR A 64 -16.27 -15.58 3.72
CA THR A 64 -15.44 -16.13 4.80
C THR A 64 -16.01 -15.69 6.15
N GLY A 65 -16.16 -16.62 7.08
CA GLY A 65 -16.44 -16.30 8.47
C GLY A 65 -15.12 -16.11 9.22
N VAL A 66 -14.82 -14.89 9.66
CA VAL A 66 -13.65 -14.60 10.48
C VAL A 66 -14.06 -14.00 11.80
N ARG A 67 -13.71 -14.67 12.89
CA ARG A 67 -13.98 -14.20 14.25
C ARG A 67 -12.68 -13.86 14.95
N PHE A 68 -12.64 -12.69 15.57
CA PHE A 68 -11.52 -12.19 16.33
C PHE A 68 -11.82 -12.11 17.82
N TRP A 69 -10.83 -12.42 18.64
CA TRP A 69 -10.76 -12.14 20.07
C TRP A 69 -9.50 -11.35 20.34
N VAL A 70 -9.63 -10.20 20.93
CA VAL A 70 -8.51 -9.32 21.29
C VAL A 70 -8.35 -9.36 22.81
N TYR A 71 -7.14 -9.64 23.24
CA TYR A 71 -6.74 -9.75 24.64
C TYR A 71 -5.70 -8.70 24.97
N ALA A 72 -5.77 -8.11 26.16
CA ALA A 72 -4.74 -7.17 26.62
C ALA A 72 -4.49 -7.31 28.12
N ALA A 73 -3.24 -7.08 28.53
CA ALA A 73 -2.81 -7.19 29.93
C ALA A 73 -1.64 -6.24 30.21
N GLU A 74 -1.43 -5.93 31.49
CA GLU A 74 -0.22 -5.22 31.98
C GLU A 74 0.96 -6.16 32.23
N THR A 75 0.70 -7.46 32.38
CA THR A 75 1.71 -8.47 32.67
C THR A 75 1.60 -9.66 31.71
N LYS A 76 2.71 -10.37 31.49
CA LYS A 76 2.74 -11.60 30.69
C LYS A 76 2.40 -12.87 31.48
N GLN A 77 1.79 -12.75 32.64
CA GLN A 77 1.53 -13.87 33.54
C GLN A 77 0.02 -14.10 33.72
N THR A 78 -0.35 -15.36 33.79
CA THR A 78 -1.69 -15.83 34.13
C THR A 78 -1.63 -16.88 35.21
N ILE A 79 -2.73 -17.09 35.93
CA ILE A 79 -2.86 -18.17 36.94
C ILE A 79 -3.83 -19.19 36.39
N TRP A 80 -3.36 -20.45 36.30
CA TRP A 80 -4.19 -21.57 35.89
C TRP A 80 -3.98 -22.75 36.84
N ASN A 81 -5.06 -23.30 37.35
CA ASN A 81 -5.05 -24.38 38.32
C ASN A 81 -4.09 -24.14 39.51
N GLY A 82 -4.00 -22.90 39.99
CA GLY A 82 -3.14 -22.52 41.10
C GLY A 82 -1.66 -22.31 40.74
N ALA A 83 -1.25 -22.57 39.51
CA ALA A 83 0.12 -22.33 39.03
C ALA A 83 0.20 -21.00 38.25
N VAL A 84 1.29 -20.26 38.44
CA VAL A 84 1.62 -19.09 37.65
C VAL A 84 2.29 -19.56 36.36
N MET A 85 1.70 -19.16 35.22
CA MET A 85 2.21 -19.51 33.90
C MET A 85 2.47 -18.23 33.08
N SER A 86 3.43 -18.27 32.18
CA SER A 86 3.58 -17.21 31.16
C SER A 86 2.45 -17.36 30.13
N ILE A 87 1.93 -16.20 29.65
CA ILE A 87 0.97 -16.18 28.54
C ILE A 87 1.59 -16.82 27.29
N ASP A 88 2.89 -16.59 27.06
CA ASP A 88 3.61 -17.21 25.94
C ASP A 88 3.60 -18.75 26.06
N ASP A 89 3.78 -19.32 27.27
CA ASP A 89 3.73 -20.77 27.49
C ASP A 89 2.33 -21.36 27.20
N VAL A 90 1.28 -20.61 27.52
CA VAL A 90 -0.10 -21.00 27.19
C VAL A 90 -0.32 -20.96 25.67
N LEU A 91 0.16 -19.91 25.00
CA LEU A 91 -0.03 -19.72 23.56
C LEU A 91 0.71 -20.81 22.75
N PHE A 92 1.96 -21.12 23.11
CA PHE A 92 2.81 -22.06 22.38
C PHE A 92 2.72 -23.50 22.91
N GLY A 93 2.09 -23.72 24.07
CA GLY A 93 1.86 -25.05 24.63
C GLY A 93 0.99 -25.94 23.74
N GLN A 94 1.01 -27.26 24.03
CA GLN A 94 0.23 -28.24 23.25
C GLN A 94 -1.26 -28.31 23.60
N LEU A 95 -1.79 -27.31 24.31
CA LEU A 95 -3.20 -27.24 24.66
C LEU A 95 -4.09 -26.99 23.43
N PRO A 96 -5.28 -27.60 23.40
CA PRO A 96 -6.27 -27.30 22.37
C PRO A 96 -6.66 -25.79 22.37
N ALA A 97 -6.99 -25.24 21.20
CA ALA A 97 -7.36 -23.82 21.06
C ALA A 97 -8.51 -23.39 21.99
N ALA A 98 -9.47 -24.27 22.24
CA ALA A 98 -10.58 -24.01 23.15
C ALA A 98 -10.13 -23.83 24.61
N GLU A 99 -9.18 -24.65 25.06
CA GLU A 99 -8.62 -24.53 26.43
C GLU A 99 -7.75 -23.27 26.54
N LYS A 100 -6.93 -22.95 25.53
CA LYS A 100 -6.18 -21.70 25.48
C LYS A 100 -7.10 -20.48 25.65
N ARG A 101 -8.22 -20.44 24.92
CA ARG A 101 -9.20 -19.35 25.07
C ARG A 101 -9.80 -19.30 26.46
N LYS A 102 -10.08 -20.44 27.08
CA LYS A 102 -10.61 -20.51 28.47
C LYS A 102 -9.60 -19.95 29.47
N ILE A 103 -8.33 -20.29 29.35
CA ILE A 103 -7.25 -19.78 30.22
C ILE A 103 -7.08 -18.27 30.03
N LEU A 104 -7.18 -17.78 28.79
CA LEU A 104 -6.96 -16.38 28.43
C LEU A 104 -8.22 -15.52 28.60
N SER A 105 -9.37 -16.12 28.92
CA SER A 105 -10.65 -15.39 29.06
C SER A 105 -10.62 -14.18 30.01
N PRO A 106 -9.85 -14.15 31.13
CA PRO A 106 -9.77 -12.98 32.00
C PRO A 106 -9.16 -11.73 31.31
N PHE A 107 -8.40 -11.92 30.25
CA PHE A 107 -7.74 -10.86 29.49
C PHE A 107 -8.52 -10.43 28.26
N LEU A 108 -9.65 -11.08 27.96
CA LEU A 108 -10.48 -10.74 26.81
C LEU A 108 -11.04 -9.33 26.97
N LYS A 109 -10.81 -8.51 25.95
CA LYS A 109 -11.28 -7.12 25.90
C LYS A 109 -12.34 -6.90 24.84
N LYS A 110 -12.18 -7.52 23.68
CA LYS A 110 -13.10 -7.33 22.55
C LYS A 110 -13.23 -8.59 21.71
N GLU A 111 -14.43 -8.80 21.19
CA GLU A 111 -14.75 -9.84 20.21
C GLU A 111 -15.51 -9.19 19.05
N PHE A 112 -15.18 -9.58 17.80
CA PHE A 112 -15.89 -9.11 16.62
C PHE A 112 -15.87 -10.17 15.50
N LEU A 113 -16.81 -10.04 14.57
CA LEU A 113 -17.04 -11.01 13.50
C LEU A 113 -17.09 -10.30 12.16
N ASN A 114 -16.26 -10.76 11.20
CA ASN A 114 -16.21 -10.26 9.80
C ASN A 114 -15.96 -8.75 9.66
N GLU A 115 -15.39 -8.12 10.69
CA GLU A 115 -15.00 -6.73 10.62
C GLU A 115 -13.54 -6.64 10.16
N THR A 116 -13.29 -5.82 9.15
CA THR A 116 -11.96 -5.57 8.59
C THR A 116 -11.28 -4.37 9.20
N ASP A 117 -12.02 -3.56 9.95
CA ASP A 117 -11.58 -2.32 10.54
C ASP A 117 -12.29 -2.05 11.87
N VAL A 118 -11.54 -2.14 12.96
CA VAL A 118 -12.09 -2.09 14.32
C VAL A 118 -11.31 -1.13 15.19
N LEU A 119 -12.01 -0.19 15.80
CA LEU A 119 -11.44 0.66 16.84
C LEU A 119 -11.25 -0.13 18.15
N LEU A 120 -10.05 -0.03 18.71
CA LEU A 120 -9.65 -0.64 19.98
C LEU A 120 -9.48 0.40 21.09
N HIS A 121 -10.13 1.54 20.92
CA HIS A 121 -9.97 2.76 21.72
C HIS A 121 -10.14 2.56 23.24
N ASP A 122 -10.96 1.61 23.64
CA ASP A 122 -11.26 1.27 25.05
C ASP A 122 -10.29 0.24 25.65
N ILE A 123 -9.35 -0.29 24.83
CA ILE A 123 -8.42 -1.33 25.25
C ILE A 123 -7.13 -0.71 25.78
N LYS A 124 -6.86 -0.97 27.06
CA LYS A 124 -5.62 -0.57 27.74
C LYS A 124 -4.79 -1.79 28.12
N GLY A 125 -3.48 -1.63 28.04
CA GLY A 125 -2.51 -2.62 28.51
C GLY A 125 -1.19 -2.54 27.75
N ARG A 126 -0.10 -2.88 28.43
CA ARG A 126 1.23 -2.94 27.82
C ARG A 126 1.32 -4.03 26.76
N TYR A 127 0.69 -5.19 27.03
CA TYR A 127 0.72 -6.37 26.18
C TYR A 127 -0.63 -6.58 25.52
N ILE A 128 -0.60 -6.94 24.22
CA ILE A 128 -1.79 -7.31 23.46
C ILE A 128 -1.49 -8.56 22.63
N TRP A 129 -2.49 -9.38 22.45
CA TRP A 129 -2.48 -10.51 21.51
C TRP A 129 -3.89 -10.75 21.01
N PHE A 130 -4.02 -11.50 19.95
CA PHE A 130 -5.32 -11.80 19.37
C PHE A 130 -5.41 -13.27 18.94
N CYS A 131 -6.63 -13.77 18.94
CA CYS A 131 -7.00 -15.06 18.38
C CYS A 131 -7.90 -14.82 17.17
N ILE A 132 -7.67 -15.57 16.11
CA ILE A 132 -8.50 -15.55 14.90
C ILE A 132 -9.04 -16.95 14.67
N GLU A 133 -10.33 -17.09 14.47
CA GLU A 133 -10.95 -18.29 13.92
C GLU A 133 -11.44 -18.00 12.51
N ILE A 134 -11.05 -18.83 11.56
CA ILE A 134 -11.47 -18.75 10.16
C ILE A 134 -12.40 -19.92 9.89
N TYR A 135 -13.55 -19.63 9.31
CA TYR A 135 -14.56 -20.62 8.94
C TYR A 135 -14.78 -20.58 7.43
N SER A 136 -14.80 -21.76 6.80
CA SER A 136 -15.20 -21.93 5.41
C SER A 136 -16.52 -22.67 5.32
N GLY A 137 -17.41 -22.21 4.43
CA GLY A 137 -18.60 -22.97 4.06
C GLY A 137 -18.26 -24.08 3.04
N GLN A 138 -17.94 -23.69 1.81
CA GLN A 138 -17.61 -24.58 0.70
C GLN A 138 -16.56 -24.00 -0.24
N GLU A 139 -16.00 -22.83 0.07
CA GLU A 139 -15.05 -22.12 -0.78
C GLU A 139 -13.61 -22.56 -0.51
N GLU A 140 -12.81 -22.63 -1.56
CA GLU A 140 -11.37 -22.83 -1.48
C GLU A 140 -10.65 -21.48 -1.20
N ASN A 141 -9.47 -21.54 -0.54
CA ASN A 141 -8.59 -20.40 -0.27
C ASN A 141 -9.16 -19.32 0.67
N VAL A 142 -9.90 -19.73 1.65
CA VAL A 142 -10.42 -18.84 2.69
C VAL A 142 -9.30 -18.42 3.65
N GLY A 143 -9.08 -17.12 3.80
CA GLY A 143 -7.97 -16.62 4.60
C GLY A 143 -8.13 -15.17 5.04
N ILE A 144 -7.08 -14.66 5.66
CA ILE A 144 -6.94 -13.28 6.10
C ILE A 144 -5.52 -12.79 5.81
N GLU A 145 -5.41 -11.54 5.41
CA GLU A 145 -4.15 -10.93 4.99
C GLU A 145 -3.96 -9.57 5.64
N ASN A 146 -2.71 -9.08 5.64
CA ASN A 146 -2.35 -7.71 5.97
C ASN A 146 -2.96 -7.18 7.28
N ILE A 147 -2.70 -7.86 8.41
CA ILE A 147 -3.22 -7.41 9.71
C ILE A 147 -2.32 -6.32 10.25
N PHE A 148 -2.90 -5.15 10.55
CA PHE A 148 -2.23 -4.03 11.20
C PHE A 148 -2.88 -3.75 12.54
N LEU A 149 -2.06 -3.47 13.55
CA LEU A 149 -2.48 -3.10 14.89
C LEU A 149 -1.81 -1.78 15.29
N TYR A 150 -2.57 -0.70 15.35
CA TYR A 150 -2.07 0.65 15.57
C TYR A 150 -2.08 1.06 17.04
N PHE A 151 -1.03 1.76 17.48
CA PHE A 151 -0.87 2.29 18.84
C PHE A 151 0.21 3.40 18.90
N PRO A 152 0.30 4.20 19.96
CA PRO A 152 -0.77 4.43 20.91
C PRO A 152 -1.91 5.22 20.26
N ALA A 153 -3.12 5.10 20.80
CA ALA A 153 -4.19 6.04 20.47
C ALA A 153 -3.77 7.43 20.92
N LYS A 154 -3.86 8.42 20.04
CA LYS A 154 -3.67 9.82 20.43
C LYS A 154 -4.94 10.27 21.15
N ASN A 155 -4.81 10.93 22.27
CA ASN A 155 -5.94 11.53 22.94
C ASN A 155 -6.19 12.93 22.38
N TRP A 156 -7.13 13.08 21.47
CA TRP A 156 -7.47 14.40 20.90
C TRP A 156 -8.23 15.28 21.88
N LEU A 157 -8.77 14.73 22.95
CA LEU A 157 -9.42 15.48 24.01
C LEU A 157 -8.45 16.50 24.65
N GLN A 158 -7.16 16.16 24.73
CA GLN A 158 -6.12 17.05 25.26
C GLN A 158 -5.98 18.40 24.52
N TYR A 159 -6.45 18.48 23.27
CA TYR A 159 -6.46 19.72 22.50
C TYR A 159 -7.72 20.57 22.72
N LEU A 160 -8.70 20.05 23.44
CA LEU A 160 -9.90 20.76 23.81
C LEU A 160 -9.76 21.47 25.17
N PRO A 161 -10.55 22.51 25.44
CA PRO A 161 -10.56 23.14 26.74
C PRO A 161 -10.85 22.14 27.86
N SER A 162 -10.17 22.27 29.00
CA SER A 162 -10.25 21.36 30.15
C SER A 162 -11.68 21.19 30.74
N VAL A 163 -12.60 22.06 30.36
CA VAL A 163 -14.02 21.93 30.76
C VAL A 163 -14.65 20.61 30.27
N TYR A 164 -14.17 20.09 29.13
CA TYR A 164 -14.65 18.83 28.56
C TYR A 164 -14.12 17.59 29.27
N GLU A 165 -13.08 17.72 30.08
CA GLU A 165 -12.52 16.63 30.90
C GLU A 165 -13.14 16.51 32.28
N LYS A 166 -13.90 17.54 32.75
CA LYS A 166 -14.45 17.58 34.10
C LYS A 166 -15.44 16.45 34.43
N ASN A 167 -16.26 16.06 33.46
CA ASN A 167 -17.17 14.95 33.62
C ASN A 167 -16.59 13.70 32.95
N ARG A 168 -16.27 12.68 33.74
CA ARG A 168 -15.58 11.48 33.28
C ARG A 168 -16.36 10.69 32.21
N GLU A 169 -17.67 10.60 32.32
CA GLU A 169 -18.52 9.88 31.33
C GLU A 169 -18.58 10.66 30.02
N SER A 170 -18.84 11.96 30.10
CA SER A 170 -18.86 12.82 28.91
C SER A 170 -17.48 12.89 28.23
N ALA A 171 -16.40 12.92 29.02
CA ALA A 171 -15.04 12.90 28.50
C ALA A 171 -14.73 11.59 27.77
N ALA A 172 -15.13 10.45 28.32
CA ALA A 172 -14.94 9.15 27.66
C ALA A 172 -15.75 9.03 26.37
N PHE A 173 -16.99 9.50 26.36
CA PHE A 173 -17.79 9.54 25.14
C PHE A 173 -17.18 10.46 24.07
N LEU A 174 -16.74 11.66 24.47
CA LEU A 174 -16.16 12.61 23.54
C LEU A 174 -14.82 12.11 22.98
N ASP A 175 -13.98 11.47 23.80
CA ASP A 175 -12.74 10.85 23.36
C ASP A 175 -13.00 9.71 22.36
N GLN A 176 -13.99 8.87 22.60
CA GLN A 176 -14.42 7.85 21.66
C GLN A 176 -14.95 8.44 20.34
N TYR A 177 -15.73 9.51 20.43
CA TYR A 177 -16.24 10.23 19.25
C TYR A 177 -15.12 10.84 18.44
N LEU A 178 -14.16 11.50 19.08
CA LEU A 178 -12.98 12.09 18.44
C LEU A 178 -12.07 11.03 17.81
N SER A 179 -12.02 9.82 18.36
CA SER A 179 -11.19 8.74 17.81
C SER A 179 -11.62 8.30 16.40
N ILE A 180 -12.88 8.51 16.04
CA ILE A 180 -13.40 8.26 14.68
C ILE A 180 -12.72 9.25 13.70
N PHE A 181 -12.74 10.54 14.04
CA PHE A 181 -12.08 11.56 13.20
C PHE A 181 -10.57 11.38 13.17
N GLN A 182 -9.99 10.99 14.29
CA GLN A 182 -8.58 10.65 14.35
C GLN A 182 -8.23 9.52 13.36
N SER A 183 -9.03 8.47 13.28
CA SER A 183 -8.78 7.36 12.36
C SER A 183 -8.80 7.81 10.90
N ILE A 184 -9.73 8.70 10.55
CA ILE A 184 -9.84 9.29 9.21
C ILE A 184 -8.60 10.17 8.93
N TYR A 185 -8.21 11.01 9.88
CA TYR A 185 -7.04 11.87 9.75
C TYR A 185 -5.75 11.06 9.56
N ASP A 186 -5.56 10.01 10.38
CA ASP A 186 -4.39 9.14 10.29
C ASP A 186 -4.36 8.36 8.95
N ASP A 187 -5.50 8.07 8.34
CA ASP A 187 -5.59 7.48 7.00
C ASP A 187 -5.15 8.48 5.92
N PHE A 188 -5.55 9.75 6.03
CA PHE A 188 -5.07 10.80 5.14
C PHE A 188 -3.57 11.04 5.31
N ASP A 189 -3.09 11.12 6.55
CA ASP A 189 -1.68 11.36 6.86
C ASP A 189 -0.78 10.28 6.25
N ARG A 190 -1.18 9.00 6.35
CA ARG A 190 -0.47 7.89 5.70
C ARG A 190 -0.47 7.98 4.16
N ARG A 191 -1.57 8.43 3.55
CA ARG A 191 -1.62 8.65 2.10
C ARG A 191 -0.68 9.77 1.69
N PHE A 192 -0.60 10.83 2.49
CA PHE A 192 0.34 11.93 2.28
C PHE A 192 1.80 11.48 2.42
N GLU A 193 2.12 10.70 3.45
CA GLU A 193 3.47 10.15 3.64
C GLU A 193 3.91 9.27 2.46
N ASN A 194 2.98 8.54 1.84
CA ASN A 194 3.24 7.70 0.67
C ASN A 194 3.17 8.46 -0.67
N SER A 195 2.72 9.71 -0.68
CA SER A 195 2.57 10.50 -1.92
C SER A 195 3.85 10.69 -2.73
N PRO A 196 5.07 10.81 -2.14
CA PRO A 196 6.30 10.88 -2.92
C PRO A 196 6.53 9.64 -3.80
N ALA A 197 6.13 8.46 -3.34
CA ALA A 197 6.24 7.23 -4.13
C ALA A 197 5.30 7.24 -5.35
N LEU A 198 4.12 7.85 -5.23
CA LEU A 198 3.19 8.03 -6.35
C LEU A 198 3.74 8.98 -7.41
N LEU A 199 4.51 10.00 -6.99
CA LEU A 199 5.11 10.98 -7.90
C LEU A 199 6.43 10.50 -8.53
N GLU A 200 6.95 9.35 -8.11
CA GLU A 200 8.17 8.77 -8.71
C GLU A 200 7.82 7.89 -9.92
N PRO A 201 8.13 8.33 -11.15
CA PRO A 201 7.77 7.60 -12.37
C PRO A 201 8.30 6.18 -12.44
N ALA A 202 9.33 5.83 -11.65
CA ALA A 202 9.93 4.50 -11.67
C ALA A 202 9.08 3.43 -10.97
N VAL A 203 8.26 3.83 -9.98
CA VAL A 203 7.54 2.89 -9.08
C VAL A 203 6.03 3.05 -9.13
N THR A 204 5.51 4.16 -9.66
CA THR A 204 4.08 4.43 -9.69
C THR A 204 3.34 3.49 -10.65
N GLU A 205 2.06 3.22 -10.38
CA GLU A 205 1.19 2.41 -11.22
C GLU A 205 0.85 3.10 -12.55
N MET A 206 0.45 2.31 -13.54
CA MET A 206 0.21 2.81 -14.91
C MET A 206 -0.86 3.90 -14.97
N ASP A 207 -1.95 3.76 -14.21
CA ASP A 207 -3.05 4.73 -14.18
C ASP A 207 -2.56 6.11 -13.70
N PHE A 208 -1.74 6.11 -12.65
CA PHE A 208 -1.17 7.35 -12.13
C PHE A 208 -0.07 7.89 -13.04
N LEU A 209 0.66 7.02 -13.73
CA LEU A 209 1.66 7.41 -14.73
C LEU A 209 1.00 8.16 -15.90
N GLN A 210 -0.17 7.70 -16.36
CA GLN A 210 -0.96 8.38 -17.39
C GLN A 210 -1.45 9.76 -16.91
N PHE A 211 -1.92 9.84 -15.67
CA PHE A 211 -2.32 11.10 -15.05
C PHE A 211 -1.14 12.11 -14.98
N MET A 212 0.07 11.65 -14.61
CA MET A 212 1.27 12.47 -14.64
C MET A 212 1.61 12.94 -16.07
N ALA A 213 1.43 12.08 -17.05
CA ALA A 213 1.65 12.42 -18.46
C ALA A 213 0.68 13.50 -18.95
N GLU A 214 -0.59 13.42 -18.56
CA GLU A 214 -1.60 14.47 -18.85
C GLU A 214 -1.22 15.81 -18.24
N TRP A 215 -0.73 15.84 -17.01
CA TRP A 215 -0.23 17.08 -16.37
C TRP A 215 0.94 17.70 -17.12
N LEU A 216 1.75 16.87 -17.77
CA LEU A 216 2.89 17.31 -18.58
C LEU A 216 2.50 17.61 -20.04
N ASP A 217 1.20 17.66 -20.38
CA ASP A 217 0.70 17.87 -21.74
C ASP A 217 1.26 16.84 -22.75
N ILE A 218 1.51 15.61 -22.29
CA ILE A 218 1.89 14.48 -23.12
C ILE A 218 0.61 13.86 -23.69
N VAL A 219 0.31 14.18 -24.92
CA VAL A 219 -0.90 13.70 -25.62
C VAL A 219 -0.67 12.29 -26.15
N ASN A 220 -1.75 11.51 -26.31
CA ASN A 220 -1.72 10.15 -26.85
C ASN A 220 -0.81 9.17 -26.09
N THR A 221 -1.00 9.08 -24.79
CA THR A 221 -0.23 8.17 -23.90
C THR A 221 -0.27 6.71 -24.36
N ASN A 222 -1.32 6.31 -25.09
CA ASN A 222 -1.53 4.95 -25.60
C ASN A 222 -0.51 4.48 -26.65
N ILE A 223 0.20 5.41 -27.31
CA ILE A 223 1.24 5.05 -28.30
C ILE A 223 2.58 4.72 -27.65
N TRP A 224 2.74 5.04 -26.36
CA TRP A 224 3.97 4.81 -25.61
C TRP A 224 3.88 3.47 -24.84
N SER A 225 4.93 2.65 -24.94
CA SER A 225 5.06 1.55 -23.99
C SER A 225 5.32 2.09 -22.59
N GLU A 226 4.95 1.35 -21.56
CA GLU A 226 5.10 1.76 -20.16
C GLU A 226 6.54 2.24 -19.85
N ASP A 227 7.55 1.47 -20.25
CA ASP A 227 8.96 1.82 -20.02
C ASP A 227 9.38 3.13 -20.70
N LYS A 228 8.88 3.38 -21.92
CA LYS A 228 9.16 4.61 -22.66
C LYS A 228 8.43 5.80 -22.04
N LEU A 229 7.19 5.61 -21.61
CA LEU A 229 6.41 6.64 -20.92
C LEU A 229 7.07 7.06 -19.61
N ARG A 230 7.54 6.10 -18.80
CA ARG A 230 8.31 6.37 -17.58
C ARG A 230 9.57 7.20 -17.85
N LYS A 231 10.31 6.88 -18.90
CA LYS A 231 11.49 7.64 -19.32
C LYS A 231 11.12 9.04 -19.80
N LEU A 232 10.05 9.16 -20.60
CA LEU A 232 9.58 10.45 -21.13
C LEU A 232 9.20 11.40 -20.00
N ILE A 233 8.40 10.94 -19.04
CA ILE A 233 7.98 11.74 -17.88
C ILE A 233 9.21 12.21 -17.10
N ARG A 234 10.18 11.33 -16.86
CA ARG A 234 11.42 11.69 -16.15
C ARG A 234 12.25 12.73 -16.91
N MET A 235 12.29 12.63 -18.24
CA MET A 235 13.04 13.55 -19.09
C MET A 235 12.26 14.81 -19.45
N ALA A 236 10.97 14.87 -19.16
CA ALA A 236 10.09 15.97 -19.57
C ALA A 236 10.63 17.38 -19.26
N PRO A 237 11.19 17.67 -18.07
CA PRO A 237 11.74 19.00 -17.78
C PRO A 237 12.87 19.40 -18.72
N GLU A 238 13.69 18.45 -19.18
CA GLU A 238 14.79 18.73 -20.12
C GLU A 238 14.30 18.86 -21.54
N VAL A 239 13.40 17.99 -21.95
CA VAL A 239 12.76 18.00 -23.27
C VAL A 239 11.99 19.30 -23.48
N PHE A 240 11.25 19.76 -22.47
CA PHE A 240 10.50 21.01 -22.56
C PHE A 240 11.39 22.24 -22.67
N ARG A 241 12.55 22.27 -22.02
CA ARG A 241 13.53 23.35 -22.21
C ARG A 241 14.04 23.44 -23.65
N LYS A 242 14.04 22.31 -24.38
CA LYS A 242 14.48 22.19 -25.76
C LYS A 242 13.31 22.20 -26.75
N ARG A 243 12.09 22.45 -26.28
CA ARG A 243 10.88 22.45 -27.13
C ARG A 243 11.05 23.43 -28.31
N GLY A 244 10.69 22.97 -29.51
CA GLY A 244 10.86 23.76 -30.73
C GLY A 244 12.28 23.79 -31.32
N THR A 245 13.23 23.08 -30.71
CA THR A 245 14.57 22.92 -31.27
C THR A 245 14.74 21.57 -31.96
N ARG A 246 15.66 21.52 -32.94
CA ARG A 246 16.05 20.28 -33.60
C ARG A 246 16.48 19.20 -32.60
N GLN A 247 17.24 19.57 -31.58
CA GLN A 247 17.74 18.64 -30.58
C GLN A 247 16.60 18.05 -29.75
N GLY A 248 15.64 18.85 -29.28
CA GLY A 248 14.48 18.36 -28.53
C GLY A 248 13.63 17.38 -29.34
N LEU A 249 13.46 17.66 -30.64
CA LEU A 249 12.76 16.76 -31.54
C LEU A 249 13.50 15.43 -31.74
N MET A 250 14.82 15.48 -31.90
CA MET A 250 15.66 14.28 -32.02
C MET A 250 15.55 13.40 -30.78
N GLU A 251 15.63 13.96 -29.58
CA GLU A 251 15.56 13.23 -28.30
C GLU A 251 14.20 12.52 -28.12
N ILE A 252 13.09 13.16 -28.49
CA ILE A 252 11.75 12.55 -28.42
C ILE A 252 11.62 11.39 -29.41
N ILE A 253 12.07 11.59 -30.66
CA ILE A 253 11.97 10.55 -31.69
C ILE A 253 12.88 9.37 -31.34
N GLU A 254 14.10 9.63 -30.87
CA GLU A 254 15.01 8.59 -30.42
C GLU A 254 14.43 7.77 -29.26
N LEU A 255 13.78 8.44 -28.28
CA LEU A 255 13.09 7.74 -27.19
C LEU A 255 11.94 6.87 -27.73
N PHE A 256 11.21 7.35 -28.72
CA PHE A 256 10.07 6.62 -29.31
C PHE A 256 10.53 5.45 -30.18
N THR A 257 11.51 5.65 -31.06
CA THR A 257 11.98 4.65 -32.01
C THR A 257 13.08 3.75 -31.44
N GLY A 258 13.85 4.25 -30.48
CA GLY A 258 15.05 3.59 -29.93
C GLY A 258 16.33 3.87 -30.73
N GLU A 259 16.24 4.67 -31.80
CA GLU A 259 17.37 5.07 -32.63
C GLU A 259 17.31 6.56 -33.02
N PRO A 260 18.46 7.24 -33.13
CA PRO A 260 18.49 8.67 -33.45
C PRO A 260 17.99 8.89 -34.90
N PRO A 261 17.05 9.82 -35.10
CA PRO A 261 16.59 10.18 -36.44
C PRO A 261 17.58 11.08 -37.14
N LEU A 262 17.54 11.10 -38.44
CA LEU A 262 18.22 12.10 -39.24
C LEU A 262 17.24 13.22 -39.63
N ILE A 263 17.50 14.43 -39.12
CA ILE A 263 16.69 15.62 -39.46
C ILE A 263 17.45 16.45 -40.49
N ILE A 264 16.80 16.69 -41.62
CA ILE A 264 17.35 17.48 -42.73
C ILE A 264 16.52 18.75 -42.84
N GLU A 265 17.15 19.89 -42.63
CA GLU A 265 16.53 21.21 -42.74
C GLU A 265 16.83 21.80 -44.12
N GLN A 266 15.90 22.62 -44.67
CA GLN A 266 16.01 23.18 -46.03
C GLN A 266 17.26 24.00 -46.24
N TRP A 267 17.78 24.69 -45.24
CA TRP A 267 19.01 25.49 -45.35
C TRP A 267 20.27 24.59 -45.63
N GLN A 268 20.26 23.35 -45.17
CA GLN A 268 21.35 22.41 -45.36
C GLN A 268 21.47 21.98 -46.84
N ILE A 269 20.36 21.92 -47.57
CA ILE A 269 20.31 21.51 -48.95
C ILE A 269 20.34 22.71 -49.92
N ARG A 270 20.24 23.95 -49.41
CA ARG A 270 20.18 25.16 -50.19
C ARG A 270 21.37 25.34 -51.15
N GLU A 271 22.59 24.99 -50.72
CA GLU A 271 23.79 25.04 -51.53
C GLU A 271 23.75 24.05 -52.69
N TYR A 272 23.22 22.83 -52.46
CA TYR A 272 23.12 21.79 -53.48
C TYR A 272 22.06 22.09 -54.53
N ARG A 273 21.02 22.88 -54.17
CA ARG A 273 19.97 23.35 -55.13
C ARG A 273 20.48 24.40 -56.10
N LYS A 274 21.60 25.01 -55.89
CA LYS A 274 22.20 25.96 -56.83
C LYS A 274 22.70 25.24 -58.12
N ASN A 275 22.91 23.93 -58.04
CA ASN A 275 23.30 23.13 -59.19
C ASN A 275 22.06 22.68 -59.96
N SER A 276 21.90 23.14 -61.19
CA SER A 276 20.74 22.91 -62.08
C SER A 276 20.40 21.42 -62.22
N ASP A 277 21.41 20.56 -62.36
CA ASP A 277 21.26 19.13 -62.62
C ASP A 277 20.65 18.35 -61.40
N LYS A 278 20.77 18.88 -60.21
CA LYS A 278 20.30 18.27 -58.97
C LYS A 278 19.06 18.90 -58.39
N LYS A 279 18.69 20.06 -58.92
CA LYS A 279 17.59 20.86 -58.35
C LYS A 279 16.27 20.10 -58.39
N GLU A 280 15.88 19.58 -59.55
CA GLU A 280 14.62 18.89 -59.75
C GLU A 280 14.51 17.64 -58.89
N PHE A 281 15.59 16.87 -58.78
CA PHE A 281 15.66 15.72 -57.91
C PHE A 281 15.53 16.07 -56.39
N LEU A 282 16.19 17.16 -55.98
CA LEU A 282 16.14 17.61 -54.59
C LEU A 282 14.76 18.20 -54.26
N ASP A 283 14.12 18.89 -55.19
CA ASP A 283 12.78 19.43 -55.03
C ASP A 283 11.72 18.33 -54.96
N GLN A 284 11.88 17.22 -55.67
CA GLN A 284 11.04 16.05 -55.57
C GLN A 284 11.23 15.32 -54.22
N LEU A 285 12.44 15.19 -53.74
CA LEU A 285 12.77 14.41 -52.53
C LEU A 285 12.48 15.23 -51.24
N TYR A 286 12.79 16.49 -51.22
CA TYR A 286 12.76 17.33 -50.01
C TYR A 286 11.68 18.45 -50.03
N GLY A 287 10.91 18.56 -51.12
CA GLY A 287 9.95 19.63 -51.28
C GLY A 287 10.60 21.01 -51.57
N THR A 288 9.77 21.99 -51.88
CA THR A 288 10.22 23.37 -52.25
C THR A 288 9.98 24.39 -51.15
N ASP A 289 9.23 24.05 -50.10
CA ASP A 289 8.87 24.95 -49.02
C ASP A 289 10.04 25.10 -48.03
N GLU A 290 10.51 26.35 -47.85
CA GLU A 290 11.64 26.68 -46.98
C GLU A 290 11.35 26.45 -45.47
N ASN A 291 10.07 26.37 -45.07
CA ASN A 291 9.64 26.22 -43.70
C ASN A 291 9.43 24.74 -43.30
N VAL A 292 9.72 23.80 -44.17
CA VAL A 292 9.59 22.35 -43.96
C VAL A 292 10.94 21.72 -43.68
N PHE A 293 10.97 20.72 -42.85
CA PHE A 293 12.12 19.87 -42.62
C PHE A 293 11.71 18.39 -42.77
N LEU A 294 12.66 17.53 -43.12
CA LEU A 294 12.45 16.10 -43.22
C LEU A 294 13.02 15.37 -42.03
N ILE A 295 12.27 14.38 -41.57
CA ILE A 295 12.71 13.45 -40.54
C ILE A 295 12.81 12.06 -41.20
N LEU A 296 14.01 11.52 -41.22
CA LEU A 296 14.27 10.17 -41.69
C LEU A 296 14.44 9.22 -40.50
N VAL A 297 13.59 8.23 -40.42
CA VAL A 297 13.66 7.13 -39.45
C VAL A 297 13.86 5.82 -40.18
N LYS A 298 14.41 4.80 -39.52
CA LYS A 298 14.57 3.48 -40.13
C LYS A 298 13.24 2.85 -40.48
N GLU A 299 13.16 2.14 -41.59
CA GLU A 299 11.97 1.46 -42.13
C GLU A 299 11.24 0.58 -41.10
N LYS A 300 11.93 0.06 -40.10
CA LYS A 300 11.36 -0.76 -39.02
C LYS A 300 10.25 -0.05 -38.23
N TYR A 301 10.11 1.28 -38.38
CA TYR A 301 9.18 2.12 -37.62
C TYR A 301 8.22 2.95 -38.50
N CYS A 302 8.14 2.61 -39.78
CA CYS A 302 7.20 3.19 -40.74
C CYS A 302 5.90 2.36 -40.84
#